data_d2154db580d0af40656dd527bba60d6c
#
_entry.id   d2154db580d0af40656dd527bba60d6c
#
_cell.length_a   1.000
_cell.length_b   1.000
_cell.length_c   1.000
_cell.angle_alpha   90.00
_cell.angle_beta   90.00
_cell.angle_gamma   90.00
#
_symmetry.space_group_name_H-M   'P 1'
#
loop_
_entity.id
_entity.type
_entity.pdbx_description
1 polymer ?
#
loop_
_entity_poly.entity_id
_entity_poly.type
_entity_poly.pdbx_seq_one_letter_code
_entity_poly.pdbx_strand_id
1 'polypeptide(L)'
;MSESASFTPRPRVARGHAPSFDAENFLRELDVIAHRIERVAAVPAEAFSADCPEYDSACMVIIRLAAFLEREEYASYMDALSSSEKRALRTTRNIAAHSGYQSMDDQLLWAAITRKVPDMIERLRAAVSRG
;
A
#
# COMPACT_ATOMS: atom_id res chain seq x y z
N MET A 1 -13.71 33.44 8.85
CA MET A 1 -13.53 33.20 8.49
C MET A 1 -12.86 32.66 8.00
N SER A 2 -12.87 32.84 7.73
CA SER A 2 -12.28 32.51 7.04
C SER A 2 -11.58 31.42 7.08
N GLU A 3 -11.52 30.78 7.87
CA GLU A 3 -10.86 29.73 7.97
C GLU A 3 -11.14 28.82 6.96
N SER A 4 -12.19 28.85 6.49
CA SER A 4 -12.44 28.06 5.37
C SER A 4 -11.44 28.35 4.34
N ALA A 5 -10.94 29.51 4.38
CA ALA A 5 -9.94 29.84 3.42
C ALA A 5 -8.74 28.98 3.60
N SER A 6 -8.42 28.65 4.82
CA SER A 6 -7.22 27.87 5.03
C SER A 6 -7.40 26.45 4.54
N PHE A 7 -8.65 26.05 4.33
CA PHE A 7 -8.84 24.75 3.89
C PHE A 7 -9.03 24.66 2.41
N THR A 8 -8.83 25.72 1.71
CA THR A 8 -8.93 25.73 0.28
C THR A 8 -7.93 24.81 -0.32
N PRO A 9 -8.33 23.93 -1.19
CA PRO A 9 -7.39 23.02 -1.82
C PRO A 9 -6.39 23.79 -2.62
N ARG A 10 -5.19 23.25 -2.71
CA ARG A 10 -4.21 23.82 -3.52
C ARG A 10 -4.71 23.88 -4.91
N PRO A 11 -4.45 24.95 -5.59
CA PRO A 11 -4.87 25.08 -6.96
C PRO A 11 -4.33 23.98 -7.81
N ARG A 12 -5.04 23.64 -8.79
CA ARG A 12 -4.60 22.64 -9.70
C ARG A 12 -3.35 23.02 -10.42
N VAL A 13 -3.12 24.32 -10.52
CA VAL A 13 -1.93 24.72 -11.21
C VAL A 13 -0.73 24.16 -10.55
N ALA A 14 -0.78 23.93 -9.28
CA ALA A 14 0.35 23.36 -8.60
C ALA A 14 0.65 22.00 -9.14
N ARG A 15 -0.30 21.42 -9.83
CA ARG A 15 -0.08 20.13 -10.35
C ARG A 15 1.00 20.11 -11.38
N GLY A 16 1.31 21.21 -11.97
CA GLY A 16 2.39 21.27 -12.92
C GLY A 16 3.70 20.86 -12.31
N HIS A 17 3.82 20.97 -10.99
CA HIS A 17 5.03 20.54 -10.32
C HIS A 17 4.86 19.21 -9.66
N ALA A 18 3.66 18.68 -9.72
CA ALA A 18 3.30 17.50 -8.98
C ALA A 18 4.11 16.26 -9.27
N PRO A 19 4.58 16.00 -10.50
CA PRO A 19 5.29 14.74 -10.73
C PRO A 19 6.44 14.50 -9.76
N SER A 20 7.22 15.52 -9.47
CA SER A 20 8.33 15.36 -8.55
C SER A 20 7.85 15.17 -7.11
N PHE A 21 6.88 15.98 -6.71
CA PHE A 21 6.35 15.91 -5.37
C PHE A 21 5.63 14.59 -5.14
N ASP A 22 4.86 14.14 -6.14
CA ASP A 22 4.14 12.89 -6.04
C ASP A 22 5.11 11.71 -5.97
N ALA A 23 6.19 11.77 -6.73
CA ALA A 23 7.19 10.71 -6.68
C ALA A 23 7.80 10.61 -5.28
N GLU A 24 8.13 11.73 -4.68
CA GLU A 24 8.70 11.72 -3.34
C GLU A 24 7.72 11.17 -2.32
N ASN A 25 6.46 11.57 -2.43
CA ASN A 25 5.43 11.07 -1.53
C ASN A 25 5.24 9.57 -1.69
N PHE A 26 5.19 9.12 -2.94
CA PHE A 26 4.99 7.71 -3.22
C PHE A 26 6.12 6.89 -2.62
N LEU A 27 7.36 7.32 -2.84
CA LEU A 27 8.51 6.60 -2.29
C LEU A 27 8.50 6.59 -0.77
N ARG A 28 8.10 7.70 -0.16
CA ARG A 28 8.01 7.76 1.29
C ARG A 28 6.97 6.79 1.82
N GLU A 29 5.84 6.71 1.15
CA GLU A 29 4.80 5.78 1.56
C GLU A 29 5.24 4.33 1.35
N LEU A 30 5.98 4.07 0.27
CA LEU A 30 6.52 2.72 0.07
C LEU A 30 7.49 2.35 1.18
N ASP A 31 8.27 3.32 1.67
CA ASP A 31 9.19 3.05 2.77
C ASP A 31 8.44 2.68 4.05
N VAL A 32 7.34 3.35 4.33
CA VAL A 32 6.54 3.02 5.50
C VAL A 32 5.99 1.60 5.37
N ILE A 33 5.52 1.26 4.18
CA ILE A 33 5.00 -0.08 3.94
C ILE A 33 6.12 -1.12 4.09
N ALA A 34 7.30 -0.82 3.54
CA ALA A 34 8.43 -1.75 3.62
C ALA A 34 8.82 -2.02 5.07
N HIS A 35 8.77 -1.01 5.93
CA HIS A 35 9.07 -1.24 7.35
C HIS A 35 8.06 -2.16 8.00
N ARG A 36 6.80 -2.04 7.63
CA ARG A 36 5.80 -2.95 8.17
C ARG A 36 6.01 -4.36 7.68
N ILE A 37 6.42 -4.51 6.43
CA ILE A 37 6.73 -5.83 5.88
C ILE A 37 7.87 -6.47 6.68
N GLU A 38 8.88 -5.70 7.04
CA GLU A 38 9.98 -6.23 7.82
C GLU A 38 9.51 -6.75 9.17
N ARG A 39 8.58 -6.06 9.80
CA ARG A 39 8.04 -6.52 11.08
C ARG A 39 7.30 -7.84 10.92
N VAL A 40 6.53 -7.96 9.85
CA VAL A 40 5.79 -9.19 9.60
C VAL A 40 6.75 -10.32 9.31
N ALA A 41 7.79 -10.04 8.53
CA ALA A 41 8.77 -11.06 8.16
C ALA A 41 9.58 -11.55 9.37
N ALA A 42 9.64 -10.75 10.42
CA ALA A 42 10.35 -11.17 11.63
C ALA A 42 9.58 -12.23 12.44
N VAL A 43 8.29 -12.42 12.12
CA VAL A 43 7.47 -13.41 12.79
C VAL A 43 7.48 -14.68 11.96
N PRO A 44 7.86 -15.84 12.54
CA PRO A 44 7.84 -17.09 11.78
C PRO A 44 6.40 -17.40 11.32
N ALA A 45 6.30 -18.06 10.19
CA ALA A 45 4.99 -18.37 9.63
C ALA A 45 4.10 -19.07 10.65
N GLU A 46 4.65 -20.00 11.39
CA GLU A 46 3.83 -20.81 12.30
C GLU A 46 3.37 -20.01 13.52
N ALA A 47 3.98 -18.87 13.79
CA ALA A 47 3.56 -18.01 14.90
C ALA A 47 2.67 -16.86 14.46
N PHE A 48 2.42 -16.73 13.18
CA PHE A 48 1.66 -15.62 12.63
C PHE A 48 0.16 -15.94 12.67
N SER A 49 -0.58 -15.17 13.42
CA SER A 49 -2.01 -15.38 13.56
C SER A 49 -2.69 -14.07 13.90
N ALA A 50 -4.00 -14.07 13.86
CA ALA A 50 -4.77 -12.87 14.18
C ALA A 50 -4.53 -12.37 15.60
N ASP A 51 -3.95 -13.21 16.46
CA ASP A 51 -3.66 -12.80 17.83
C ASP A 51 -2.36 -12.05 17.97
N CYS A 52 -1.51 -12.04 16.96
CA CYS A 52 -0.23 -11.35 17.09
C CYS A 52 -0.32 -9.93 16.53
N PRO A 53 0.42 -8.99 17.13
CA PRO A 53 0.35 -7.58 16.69
C PRO A 53 0.73 -7.39 15.23
N GLU A 54 1.62 -8.22 14.71
CA GLU A 54 2.07 -8.10 13.34
C GLU A 54 0.99 -8.42 12.33
N TYR A 55 -0.08 -9.08 12.77
CA TYR A 55 -1.19 -9.36 11.88
C TYR A 55 -1.84 -8.05 11.40
N ASP A 56 -2.04 -7.12 12.33
CA ASP A 56 -2.60 -5.82 11.95
C ASP A 56 -1.67 -5.08 11.00
N SER A 57 -0.37 -5.19 11.22
CA SER A 57 0.59 -4.59 10.30
C SER A 57 0.47 -5.18 8.91
N ALA A 58 0.29 -6.50 8.82
CA ALA A 58 0.13 -7.16 7.53
C ALA A 58 -1.12 -6.66 6.82
N CYS A 59 -2.22 -6.56 7.55
CA CYS A 59 -3.45 -6.05 6.96
C CYS A 59 -3.30 -4.61 6.49
N MET A 60 -2.59 -3.80 7.25
CA MET A 60 -2.36 -2.41 6.85
C MET A 60 -1.50 -2.30 5.60
N VAL A 61 -0.55 -3.22 5.41
CA VAL A 61 0.22 -3.24 4.18
C VAL A 61 -0.71 -3.36 2.98
N ILE A 62 -1.64 -4.31 3.04
CA ILE A 62 -2.58 -4.52 1.95
C ILE A 62 -3.48 -3.30 1.76
N ILE A 63 -4.00 -2.77 2.85
CA ILE A 63 -4.91 -1.63 2.78
C ILE A 63 -4.21 -0.42 2.17
N ARG A 64 -2.98 -0.16 2.57
CA ARG A 64 -2.26 0.98 2.04
C ARG A 64 -1.86 0.81 0.59
N LEU A 65 -1.43 -0.40 0.20
CA LEU A 65 -1.12 -0.64 -1.22
C LEU A 65 -2.38 -0.52 -2.08
N ALA A 66 -3.48 -1.08 -1.61
CA ALA A 66 -4.72 -0.99 -2.37
C ALA A 66 -5.19 0.45 -2.50
N ALA A 67 -4.93 1.27 -1.47
CA ALA A 67 -5.32 2.67 -1.51
C ALA A 67 -4.61 3.42 -2.62
N PHE A 68 -3.38 3.03 -2.97
CA PHE A 68 -2.68 3.67 -4.08
C PHE A 68 -3.44 3.51 -5.39
N LEU A 69 -4.21 2.44 -5.52
CA LEU A 69 -4.97 2.21 -6.75
C LEU A 69 -6.09 3.24 -6.94
N GLU A 70 -6.46 3.93 -5.86
CA GLU A 70 -7.50 4.95 -5.91
C GLU A 70 -6.94 6.35 -6.07
N ARG A 71 -5.63 6.49 -6.17
CA ARG A 71 -4.96 7.78 -6.23
C ARG A 71 -4.52 8.04 -7.66
N GLU A 72 -5.11 9.04 -8.27
CA GLU A 72 -4.80 9.39 -9.66
C GLU A 72 -3.32 9.70 -9.86
N GLU A 73 -2.74 10.38 -8.89
CA GLU A 73 -1.36 10.82 -9.04
C GLU A 73 -0.37 9.64 -9.02
N TYR A 74 -0.82 8.47 -8.59
CA TYR A 74 0.05 7.29 -8.56
C TYR A 74 -0.29 6.27 -9.65
N ALA A 75 -1.27 6.59 -10.49
CA ALA A 75 -1.77 5.60 -11.45
C ALA A 75 -0.68 5.05 -12.35
N SER A 76 0.20 5.91 -12.84
CA SER A 76 1.23 5.45 -13.75
C SER A 76 2.23 4.51 -13.04
N TYR A 77 2.51 4.76 -11.78
CA TYR A 77 3.39 3.87 -11.02
C TYR A 77 2.73 2.52 -10.79
N MET A 78 1.45 2.55 -10.47
CA MET A 78 0.71 1.33 -10.16
C MET A 78 0.54 0.43 -11.38
N ASP A 79 0.76 0.95 -12.58
CA ASP A 79 0.74 0.13 -13.78
C ASP A 79 1.91 -0.85 -13.84
N ALA A 80 2.87 -0.73 -12.94
CA ALA A 80 3.91 -1.73 -12.82
C ALA A 80 3.37 -3.06 -12.27
N LEU A 81 2.17 -3.03 -11.71
CA LEU A 81 1.53 -4.25 -11.22
C LEU A 81 0.59 -4.77 -12.29
N SER A 82 0.46 -6.09 -12.36
CA SER A 82 -0.44 -6.70 -13.32
C SER A 82 -1.89 -6.52 -12.90
N SER A 83 -2.81 -6.76 -13.82
CA SER A 83 -4.24 -6.68 -13.53
C SER A 83 -4.63 -7.65 -12.43
N SER A 84 -4.05 -8.85 -12.44
CA SER A 84 -4.39 -9.82 -11.42
C SER A 84 -3.83 -9.42 -10.06
N GLU A 85 -2.66 -8.79 -10.04
CA GLU A 85 -2.11 -8.29 -8.78
C GLU A 85 -2.98 -7.18 -8.21
N LYS A 86 -3.42 -6.26 -9.05
CA LYS A 86 -4.31 -5.19 -8.61
C LYS A 86 -5.62 -5.75 -8.07
N ARG A 87 -6.16 -6.76 -8.77
CA ARG A 87 -7.40 -7.39 -8.31
C ARG A 87 -7.20 -8.08 -6.97
N ALA A 88 -6.07 -8.77 -6.82
CA ALA A 88 -5.79 -9.45 -5.56
C ALA A 88 -5.69 -8.48 -4.41
N LEU A 89 -5.06 -7.32 -4.64
CA LEU A 89 -4.98 -6.30 -3.60
C LEU A 89 -6.37 -5.82 -3.19
N ARG A 90 -7.23 -5.56 -4.17
CA ARG A 90 -8.57 -5.08 -3.86
C ARG A 90 -9.38 -6.14 -3.12
N THR A 91 -9.28 -7.38 -3.56
CA THR A 91 -10.02 -8.46 -2.94
C THR A 91 -9.57 -8.65 -1.49
N THR A 92 -8.27 -8.68 -1.27
CA THR A 92 -7.74 -8.87 0.07
C THR A 92 -8.08 -7.68 0.98
N ARG A 93 -8.01 -6.46 0.42
CA ARG A 93 -8.40 -5.28 1.17
C ARG A 93 -9.85 -5.36 1.61
N ASN A 94 -10.72 -5.84 0.73
CA ASN A 94 -12.13 -5.94 1.07
C ASN A 94 -12.36 -6.95 2.19
N ILE A 95 -11.64 -8.06 2.17
CA ILE A 95 -11.75 -9.02 3.24
C ILE A 95 -11.33 -8.39 4.57
N ALA A 96 -10.19 -7.71 4.57
CA ALA A 96 -9.69 -7.10 5.79
C ALA A 96 -10.60 -6.01 6.31
N ALA A 97 -11.18 -5.22 5.41
CA ALA A 97 -11.95 -4.05 5.81
C ALA A 97 -13.39 -4.38 6.19
N HIS A 98 -13.96 -5.40 5.56
CA HIS A 98 -15.41 -5.63 5.70
C HIS A 98 -15.75 -6.88 6.47
N SER A 99 -14.95 -7.91 6.36
CA SER A 99 -15.22 -9.17 7.03
C SER A 99 -14.39 -9.33 8.29
N GLY A 100 -13.61 -8.34 8.62
CA GLY A 100 -12.66 -8.47 9.70
C GLY A 100 -11.68 -9.56 9.31
N TYR A 101 -11.16 -10.24 10.29
CA TYR A 101 -10.12 -11.21 10.00
C TYR A 101 -10.67 -12.64 9.90
N GLN A 102 -11.97 -12.79 10.02
CA GLN A 102 -12.55 -14.12 10.03
C GLN A 102 -12.38 -14.86 8.72
N SER A 103 -12.40 -14.12 7.62
CA SER A 103 -12.28 -14.73 6.31
C SER A 103 -10.85 -14.72 5.78
N MET A 104 -9.90 -14.26 6.59
CA MET A 104 -8.52 -14.15 6.14
C MET A 104 -7.78 -15.43 6.50
N ASP A 105 -7.09 -16.01 5.53
CA ASP A 105 -6.22 -17.15 5.79
C ASP A 105 -4.88 -16.62 6.27
N ASP A 106 -4.53 -16.94 7.51
CA ASP A 106 -3.33 -16.40 8.13
C ASP A 106 -2.07 -16.74 7.35
N GLN A 107 -1.95 -17.98 6.91
CA GLN A 107 -0.73 -18.39 6.23
C GLN A 107 -0.61 -17.81 4.85
N LEU A 108 -1.74 -17.68 4.14
CA LEU A 108 -1.71 -17.03 2.85
C LEU A 108 -1.37 -15.56 2.98
N LEU A 109 -1.89 -14.90 4.01
CA LEU A 109 -1.57 -13.51 4.25
C LEU A 109 -0.07 -13.35 4.54
N TRP A 110 0.46 -14.18 5.44
CA TRP A 110 1.88 -14.11 5.77
C TRP A 110 2.74 -14.29 4.53
N ALA A 111 2.40 -15.30 3.72
CA ALA A 111 3.19 -15.58 2.51
C ALA A 111 3.09 -14.43 1.50
N ALA A 112 1.91 -13.84 1.36
CA ALA A 112 1.75 -12.73 0.45
C ALA A 112 2.61 -11.55 0.88
N ILE A 113 2.58 -11.21 2.16
CA ILE A 113 3.30 -10.06 2.67
C ILE A 113 4.81 -10.26 2.62
N THR A 114 5.26 -11.47 2.93
CA THR A 114 6.70 -11.69 3.05
C THR A 114 7.36 -12.16 1.76
N ARG A 115 6.58 -12.67 0.82
CA ARG A 115 7.15 -13.26 -0.40
C ARG A 115 6.71 -12.57 -1.68
N LYS A 116 5.47 -12.07 -1.74
CA LYS A 116 4.96 -11.48 -2.97
C LYS A 116 5.01 -9.96 -2.96
N VAL A 117 4.61 -9.36 -1.86
CA VAL A 117 4.56 -7.90 -1.80
C VAL A 117 5.95 -7.25 -1.94
N PRO A 118 7.02 -7.82 -1.38
CA PRO A 118 8.34 -7.21 -1.57
C PRO A 118 8.72 -7.03 -3.04
N ASP A 119 8.39 -8.00 -3.88
CA ASP A 119 8.65 -7.87 -5.30
C ASP A 119 7.83 -6.74 -5.91
N MET A 120 6.57 -6.62 -5.50
CA MET A 120 5.74 -5.51 -5.95
C MET A 120 6.36 -4.17 -5.58
N ILE A 121 6.84 -4.05 -4.34
CA ILE A 121 7.45 -2.82 -3.87
C ILE A 121 8.66 -2.46 -4.75
N GLU A 122 9.49 -3.44 -5.08
CA GLU A 122 10.65 -3.16 -5.90
C GLU A 122 10.26 -2.70 -7.30
N ARG A 123 9.23 -3.31 -7.87
CA ARG A 123 8.76 -2.88 -9.19
C ARG A 123 8.16 -1.49 -9.15
N LEU A 124 7.48 -1.16 -8.07
CA LEU A 124 6.92 0.18 -7.92
C LEU A 124 8.02 1.22 -7.75
N ARG A 125 9.06 0.91 -6.99
CA ARG A 125 10.20 1.81 -6.89
C ARG A 125 10.85 2.02 -8.24
N ALA A 126 11.01 0.95 -9.01
CA ALA A 126 11.62 1.04 -10.33
C ALA A 126 10.75 1.88 -11.27
N ALA A 127 9.44 1.79 -11.13
CA ALA A 127 8.54 2.57 -11.96
C ALA A 127 8.73 4.07 -11.73
N VAL A 128 8.97 4.46 -10.48
CA VAL A 128 9.22 5.86 -10.17
C VAL A 128 10.51 6.32 -10.82
N SER A 129 11.55 5.48 -10.75
CA SER A 129 12.84 5.84 -11.32
C SER A 129 12.79 6.02 -12.83
N ARG A 130 11.92 5.27 -13.50
CA ARG A 130 11.78 5.38 -14.95
C ARG A 130 10.90 6.54 -15.35
N GLY A 131 10.04 6.94 -14.46
CA GLY A 131 9.12 8.03 -14.73
C GLY A 131 9.78 9.34 -14.52
#